data_295647e71bf8b606bb57fd17b25106a5
#
_entry.id   295647e71bf8b606bb57fd17b25106a5
#
_cell.length_a   1.000
_cell.length_b   1.000
_cell.length_c   1.000
_cell.angle_alpha   90.00
_cell.angle_beta   90.00
_cell.angle_gamma   90.00
#
_symmetry.space_group_name_H-M   'P 1'
#
loop_
_entity.id
_entity.type
_entity.pdbx_description
1 polymer ?
#
loop_
_entity_poly.entity_id
_entity_poly.type
_entity_poly.pdbx_seq_one_letter_code
_entity_poly.pdbx_strand_id
1 'polypeptide(L)'
;MWDQNVEKLGVTGHRGCKAYMAENTLESFREAFRLHVDVLEFDVHMCRDGHLVVLHDDMVDRTTDGTGDVHFKTLAEIKQLDAGVKFGFPGLRIPTLREALECIVKDAYPELHLNVEIKDQRPNCIDATIAMLEEFGVLERSVIASFDAQSLLYVQDNYPHVKTQGQPPACMVHYDERVLDRMYGMGVPVNSSKLPTDEDILALVKMLNERGIEAWGYHADNRAAAERQINFGFTNITANDPRDLIAYLDEIGRRVGK
;
A
#
# COMPACT_ATOMS: atom_id res chain seq x y z
N MET A 1 -2.52 13.79 9.35
CA MET A 1 -1.12 14.26 9.30
C MET A 1 -0.39 13.47 10.37
N TRP A 2 0.54 12.63 9.98
CA TRP A 2 1.41 11.96 10.95
C TRP A 2 2.20 13.05 11.65
N ASP A 3 2.12 13.08 12.99
CA ASP A 3 3.05 13.92 13.75
C ASP A 3 4.43 13.33 13.48
N GLN A 4 5.33 14.10 12.86
CA GLN A 4 6.70 13.67 12.52
C GLN A 4 7.55 13.49 13.80
N ASN A 5 7.00 12.82 14.78
CA ASN A 5 7.74 12.44 15.96
C ASN A 5 8.60 11.21 15.57
N VAL A 6 9.84 11.43 15.18
CA VAL A 6 10.85 10.42 14.77
C VAL A 6 11.00 9.30 15.81
N GLU A 7 10.43 9.46 16.99
CA GLU A 7 10.45 8.45 18.06
C GLU A 7 9.41 7.35 17.87
N LYS A 8 8.31 7.59 17.11
CA LYS A 8 7.23 6.62 16.91
C LYS A 8 7.07 6.22 15.46
N LEU A 9 6.76 4.96 15.23
CA LEU A 9 6.71 4.32 13.92
C LEU A 9 5.32 3.76 13.64
N GLY A 10 4.83 4.04 12.42
CA GLY A 10 3.63 3.41 11.90
C GLY A 10 3.91 2.00 11.37
N VAL A 11 2.90 1.14 11.42
CA VAL A 11 2.92 -0.21 10.86
C VAL A 11 1.93 -0.29 9.72
N THR A 12 2.43 -0.65 8.53
CA THR A 12 1.57 -0.94 7.37
C THR A 12 1.35 -2.43 7.21
N GLY A 13 0.08 -2.85 7.16
CA GLY A 13 -0.33 -4.19 6.75
C GLY A 13 -0.35 -4.30 5.22
N HIS A 14 0.60 -5.06 4.64
CA HIS A 14 0.79 -5.23 3.20
C HIS A 14 -0.29 -6.13 2.62
N ARG A 15 -1.17 -5.58 1.78
CA ARG A 15 -2.37 -6.26 1.23
C ARG A 15 -3.21 -6.91 2.33
N GLY A 16 -3.29 -6.22 3.47
CA GLY A 16 -3.77 -6.76 4.73
C GLY A 16 -2.67 -7.47 5.51
N CYS A 17 -2.75 -8.80 5.61
CA CYS A 17 -1.80 -9.68 6.33
C CYS A 17 -1.34 -10.81 5.41
N LYS A 18 -0.72 -10.49 4.27
CA LYS A 18 -0.50 -11.42 3.15
C LYS A 18 0.39 -12.62 3.47
N ALA A 19 1.16 -12.59 4.56
CA ALA A 19 2.03 -13.72 4.92
C ALA A 19 1.24 -14.96 5.37
N TYR A 20 0.03 -14.77 5.89
CA TYR A 20 -0.79 -15.86 6.45
C TYR A 20 -2.29 -15.74 6.14
N MET A 21 -2.72 -14.71 5.45
CA MET A 21 -4.07 -14.53 4.91
C MET A 21 -4.02 -14.48 3.38
N ALA A 22 -5.17 -14.70 2.72
CA ALA A 22 -5.26 -14.45 1.29
C ALA A 22 -5.17 -12.94 1.03
N GLU A 23 -4.11 -12.51 0.33
CA GLU A 23 -3.83 -11.10 0.07
C GLU A 23 -4.97 -10.39 -0.64
N ASN A 24 -5.16 -9.09 -0.37
CA ASN A 24 -6.15 -8.25 -1.04
C ASN A 24 -7.60 -8.77 -0.91
N THR A 25 -7.93 -9.48 0.17
CA THR A 25 -9.30 -9.91 0.49
C THR A 25 -9.84 -9.16 1.71
N LEU A 26 -11.17 -9.12 1.85
CA LEU A 26 -11.81 -8.47 3.00
C LEU A 26 -11.41 -9.14 4.31
N GLU A 27 -11.19 -10.45 4.30
CA GLU A 27 -10.72 -11.23 5.44
C GLU A 27 -9.33 -10.83 5.88
N SER A 28 -8.41 -10.62 4.92
CA SER A 28 -7.07 -10.11 5.18
C SER A 28 -7.10 -8.69 5.77
N PHE A 29 -8.03 -7.86 5.31
CA PHE A 29 -8.22 -6.50 5.83
C PHE A 29 -8.74 -6.51 7.25
N ARG A 30 -9.77 -7.32 7.56
CA ARG A 30 -10.29 -7.48 8.93
C ARG A 30 -9.23 -7.97 9.90
N GLU A 31 -8.35 -8.85 9.44
CA GLU A 31 -7.22 -9.31 10.27
C GLU A 31 -6.24 -8.15 10.54
N ALA A 32 -5.93 -7.32 9.55
CA ALA A 32 -5.14 -6.11 9.76
C ALA A 32 -5.80 -5.13 10.76
N PHE A 33 -7.13 -4.97 10.69
CA PHE A 33 -7.89 -4.15 11.66
C PHE A 33 -7.81 -4.76 13.07
N ARG A 34 -7.92 -6.09 13.21
CA ARG A 34 -7.79 -6.77 14.49
C ARG A 34 -6.43 -6.57 15.15
N LEU A 35 -5.38 -6.47 14.32
CA LEU A 35 -4.02 -6.18 14.77
C LEU A 35 -3.77 -4.69 15.03
N HIS A 36 -4.73 -3.82 14.70
CA HIS A 36 -4.59 -2.37 14.80
C HIS A 36 -3.36 -1.85 14.05
N VAL A 37 -3.19 -2.24 12.77
CA VAL A 37 -2.16 -1.63 11.92
C VAL A 37 -2.46 -0.14 11.72
N ASP A 38 -1.44 0.69 11.56
CA ASP A 38 -1.62 2.13 11.40
C ASP A 38 -2.01 2.51 9.95
N VAL A 39 -1.56 1.69 8.99
CA VAL A 39 -1.89 1.83 7.56
C VAL A 39 -2.34 0.48 7.00
N LEU A 40 -3.41 0.47 6.23
CA LEU A 40 -3.75 -0.64 5.35
C LEU A 40 -3.26 -0.33 3.94
N GLU A 41 -2.43 -1.19 3.39
CA GLU A 41 -2.02 -1.10 1.98
C GLU A 41 -2.78 -2.12 1.15
N PHE A 42 -3.21 -1.71 -0.05
CA PHE A 42 -3.86 -2.57 -1.04
C PHE A 42 -3.75 -2.02 -2.47
N ASP A 43 -3.97 -2.89 -3.45
CA ASP A 43 -3.72 -2.65 -4.86
C ASP A 43 -5.03 -2.52 -5.66
N VAL A 44 -5.09 -1.60 -6.63
CA VAL A 44 -6.30 -1.35 -7.43
C VAL A 44 -6.02 -1.48 -8.93
N HIS A 45 -6.89 -2.25 -9.61
CA HIS A 45 -7.01 -2.30 -11.07
C HIS A 45 -8.42 -1.94 -11.52
N MET A 46 -8.56 -1.56 -12.79
CA MET A 46 -9.85 -1.42 -13.45
C MET A 46 -10.05 -2.57 -14.43
N CYS A 47 -11.11 -3.35 -14.25
CA CYS A 47 -11.46 -4.46 -15.13
C CYS A 47 -12.12 -3.99 -16.44
N ARG A 48 -12.42 -4.92 -17.36
CA ARG A 48 -12.87 -4.65 -18.73
C ARG A 48 -14.11 -3.75 -18.82
N ASP A 49 -15.06 -3.94 -17.91
CA ASP A 49 -16.33 -3.21 -17.87
C ASP A 49 -16.32 -2.01 -16.90
N GLY A 50 -15.11 -1.52 -16.53
CA GLY A 50 -14.90 -0.25 -15.83
C GLY A 50 -15.07 -0.31 -14.31
N HIS A 51 -15.21 -1.49 -13.72
CA HIS A 51 -15.25 -1.63 -12.26
C HIS A 51 -13.84 -1.68 -11.67
N LEU A 52 -13.63 -1.02 -10.53
CA LEU A 52 -12.40 -1.09 -9.76
C LEU A 52 -12.41 -2.34 -8.89
N VAL A 53 -11.34 -3.13 -8.98
CA VAL A 53 -11.13 -4.38 -8.23
C VAL A 53 -9.82 -4.35 -7.46
N VAL A 54 -9.76 -5.07 -6.33
CA VAL A 54 -8.60 -5.09 -5.45
C VAL A 54 -7.76 -6.34 -5.74
N LEU A 55 -6.66 -6.15 -6.45
CA LEU A 55 -5.77 -7.22 -6.92
C LEU A 55 -4.38 -6.63 -7.19
N HIS A 56 -3.30 -7.39 -6.92
CA HIS A 56 -1.94 -6.89 -7.15
C HIS A 56 -1.44 -7.07 -8.58
N ASP A 57 -1.56 -8.29 -9.13
CA ASP A 57 -1.01 -8.64 -10.44
C ASP A 57 -2.02 -8.31 -11.55
N ASP A 58 -1.52 -7.98 -12.75
CA ASP A 58 -2.37 -7.91 -13.95
C ASP A 58 -3.07 -9.26 -14.21
N MET A 59 -2.38 -10.38 -13.90
CA MET A 59 -2.89 -11.73 -14.08
C MET A 59 -3.53 -12.27 -12.81
N VAL A 60 -4.73 -12.86 -12.92
CA VAL A 60 -5.42 -13.47 -11.78
C VAL A 60 -4.83 -14.82 -11.34
N ASP A 61 -3.89 -15.34 -12.10
CA ASP A 61 -3.37 -16.72 -12.01
C ASP A 61 -2.70 -17.04 -10.67
N ARG A 62 -1.94 -16.10 -10.10
CA ARG A 62 -1.15 -16.37 -8.88
C ARG A 62 -2.03 -16.51 -7.64
N THR A 63 -3.10 -15.74 -7.55
CA THR A 63 -3.91 -15.61 -6.32
C THR A 63 -5.28 -16.27 -6.43
N THR A 64 -5.71 -16.75 -7.60
CA THR A 64 -7.02 -17.36 -7.80
C THR A 64 -6.96 -18.75 -8.46
N ASP A 65 -8.11 -19.40 -8.56
CA ASP A 65 -8.31 -20.63 -9.33
C ASP A 65 -8.51 -20.39 -10.84
N GLY A 66 -8.55 -19.12 -11.29
CA GLY A 66 -8.68 -18.76 -12.70
C GLY A 66 -7.36 -18.40 -13.35
N THR A 67 -7.45 -17.98 -14.62
CA THR A 67 -6.31 -17.55 -15.44
C THR A 67 -6.65 -16.32 -16.28
N GLY A 68 -5.60 -15.58 -16.68
CA GLY A 68 -5.68 -14.48 -17.63
C GLY A 68 -5.70 -13.10 -16.97
N ASP A 69 -5.63 -12.09 -17.82
CA ASP A 69 -5.46 -10.70 -17.44
C ASP A 69 -6.79 -10.09 -16.94
N VAL A 70 -6.73 -9.37 -15.81
CA VAL A 70 -7.86 -8.70 -15.16
C VAL A 70 -8.51 -7.65 -16.07
N HIS A 71 -7.70 -6.97 -16.90
CA HIS A 71 -8.19 -5.94 -17.83
C HIS A 71 -9.08 -6.48 -18.95
N PHE A 72 -9.03 -7.79 -19.23
CA PHE A 72 -9.87 -8.46 -20.22
C PHE A 72 -11.05 -9.23 -19.63
N LYS A 73 -11.23 -9.19 -18.30
CA LYS A 73 -12.35 -9.83 -17.60
C LYS A 73 -13.39 -8.78 -17.19
N THR A 74 -14.67 -9.16 -17.27
CA THR A 74 -15.76 -8.41 -16.65
C THR A 74 -15.79 -8.63 -15.14
N LEU A 75 -16.42 -7.74 -14.40
CA LEU A 75 -16.65 -7.94 -12.95
C LEU A 75 -17.38 -9.28 -12.69
N ALA A 76 -18.35 -9.64 -13.50
CA ALA A 76 -19.08 -10.90 -13.35
C ALA A 76 -18.16 -12.12 -13.45
N GLU A 77 -17.17 -12.12 -14.37
CA GLU A 77 -16.17 -13.17 -14.50
C GLU A 77 -15.21 -13.17 -13.30
N ILE A 78 -14.75 -12.00 -12.85
CA ILE A 78 -13.85 -11.84 -11.69
C ILE A 78 -14.52 -12.36 -10.41
N LYS A 79 -15.81 -12.08 -10.20
CA LYS A 79 -16.55 -12.52 -9.01
C LYS A 79 -16.81 -14.03 -8.95
N GLN A 80 -16.55 -14.79 -10.01
CA GLN A 80 -16.58 -16.27 -9.98
C GLN A 80 -15.28 -16.86 -9.44
N LEU A 81 -14.16 -16.11 -9.46
CA LEU A 81 -12.83 -16.59 -9.07
C LEU A 81 -12.74 -16.75 -7.55
N ASP A 82 -12.08 -17.82 -7.13
CA ASP A 82 -11.75 -18.07 -5.72
C ASP A 82 -10.36 -17.50 -5.39
N ALA A 83 -10.34 -16.35 -4.70
CA ALA A 83 -9.12 -15.64 -4.31
C ALA A 83 -8.42 -16.23 -3.05
N GLY A 84 -9.01 -17.22 -2.42
CA GLY A 84 -8.48 -17.82 -1.19
C GLY A 84 -7.95 -19.24 -1.37
N VAL A 85 -8.32 -19.91 -2.46
CA VAL A 85 -8.04 -21.35 -2.63
C VAL A 85 -6.55 -21.69 -2.56
N LYS A 86 -5.70 -20.84 -3.14
CA LYS A 86 -4.23 -21.03 -3.14
C LYS A 86 -3.56 -20.70 -1.81
N PHE A 87 -4.28 -20.06 -0.90
CA PHE A 87 -3.81 -19.67 0.43
C PHE A 87 -4.41 -20.55 1.53
N GLY A 88 -5.23 -21.55 1.18
CA GLY A 88 -5.88 -22.43 2.15
C GLY A 88 -7.20 -21.87 2.75
N PHE A 89 -7.78 -20.85 2.12
CA PHE A 89 -9.04 -20.19 2.51
C PHE A 89 -10.08 -20.25 1.38
N PRO A 90 -10.50 -21.43 0.91
CA PRO A 90 -11.40 -21.54 -0.23
C PRO A 90 -12.72 -20.79 0.01
N GLY A 91 -13.26 -20.20 -1.06
CA GLY A 91 -14.53 -19.47 -1.05
C GLY A 91 -14.39 -17.94 -0.95
N LEU A 92 -13.18 -17.41 -0.78
CA LEU A 92 -12.96 -15.95 -0.79
C LEU A 92 -13.06 -15.38 -2.21
N ARG A 93 -13.42 -14.11 -2.31
CA ARG A 93 -13.61 -13.43 -3.58
C ARG A 93 -12.66 -12.23 -3.71
N ILE A 94 -12.29 -11.89 -4.95
CA ILE A 94 -11.65 -10.60 -5.25
C ILE A 94 -12.66 -9.50 -4.92
N PRO A 95 -12.35 -8.57 -3.99
CA PRO A 95 -13.25 -7.45 -3.70
C PRO A 95 -13.25 -6.44 -4.84
N THR A 96 -14.37 -5.77 -5.06
CA THR A 96 -14.35 -4.45 -5.69
C THR A 96 -13.76 -3.43 -4.71
N LEU A 97 -13.27 -2.29 -5.24
CA LEU A 97 -12.83 -1.19 -4.37
C LEU A 97 -13.99 -0.71 -3.48
N ARG A 98 -15.23 -0.68 -4.01
CA ARG A 98 -16.42 -0.31 -3.23
C ARG A 98 -16.62 -1.24 -2.03
N GLU A 99 -16.59 -2.56 -2.24
CA GLU A 99 -16.72 -3.55 -1.15
C GLU A 99 -15.58 -3.41 -0.11
N ALA A 100 -14.36 -3.11 -0.57
CA ALA A 100 -13.23 -2.86 0.31
C ALA A 100 -13.45 -1.60 1.17
N LEU A 101 -13.90 -0.50 0.58
CA LEU A 101 -14.17 0.74 1.29
C LEU A 101 -15.38 0.63 2.23
N GLU A 102 -16.43 -0.09 1.85
CA GLU A 102 -17.55 -0.43 2.74
C GLU A 102 -17.07 -1.21 3.97
N CYS A 103 -16.19 -2.19 3.78
CA CYS A 103 -15.57 -2.94 4.88
C CYS A 103 -14.72 -2.03 5.78
N ILE A 104 -13.89 -1.16 5.18
CA ILE A 104 -13.02 -0.23 5.92
C ILE A 104 -13.85 0.75 6.75
N VAL A 105 -14.87 1.38 6.17
CA VAL A 105 -15.70 2.37 6.87
C VAL A 105 -16.53 1.74 7.99
N LYS A 106 -16.96 0.48 7.80
CA LYS A 106 -17.79 -0.24 8.76
C LYS A 106 -16.99 -0.87 9.89
N ASP A 107 -15.87 -1.53 9.57
CA ASP A 107 -15.20 -2.49 10.45
C ASP A 107 -13.88 -1.96 11.04
N ALA A 108 -13.27 -0.93 10.42
CA ALA A 108 -12.02 -0.35 10.90
C ALA A 108 -12.23 0.82 11.87
N TYR A 109 -11.17 1.22 12.55
CA TYR A 109 -11.13 2.41 13.41
C TYR A 109 -10.84 3.68 12.60
N PRO A 110 -11.27 4.87 13.08
CA PRO A 110 -11.16 6.12 12.32
C PRO A 110 -9.72 6.55 11.98
N GLU A 111 -8.75 6.17 12.82
CA GLU A 111 -7.34 6.53 12.69
C GLU A 111 -6.59 5.71 11.63
N LEU A 112 -7.21 4.65 11.09
CA LEU A 112 -6.59 3.85 10.05
C LEU A 112 -6.36 4.67 8.79
N HIS A 113 -5.10 4.75 8.35
CA HIS A 113 -4.73 5.33 7.07
C HIS A 113 -4.73 4.29 5.96
N LEU A 114 -4.85 4.76 4.72
CA LEU A 114 -4.87 3.89 3.54
C LEU A 114 -3.68 4.22 2.63
N ASN A 115 -2.99 3.20 2.17
CA ASN A 115 -2.02 3.28 1.08
C ASN A 115 -2.61 2.53 -0.12
N VAL A 116 -3.09 3.28 -1.10
CA VAL A 116 -3.82 2.75 -2.26
C VAL A 116 -2.88 2.73 -3.45
N GLU A 117 -2.31 1.56 -3.77
CA GLU A 117 -1.43 1.43 -4.92
C GLU A 117 -2.26 1.24 -6.20
N ILE A 118 -2.11 2.18 -7.12
CA ILE A 118 -2.74 2.10 -8.45
C ILE A 118 -1.81 1.33 -9.38
N LYS A 119 -2.22 0.14 -9.78
CA LYS A 119 -1.51 -0.73 -10.73
C LYS A 119 -1.83 -0.39 -12.18
N ASP A 120 -3.04 0.07 -12.42
CA ASP A 120 -3.53 0.45 -13.74
C ASP A 120 -3.24 1.94 -14.00
N GLN A 121 -2.31 2.21 -14.90
CA GLN A 121 -1.81 3.55 -15.19
C GLN A 121 -2.78 4.42 -16.01
N ARG A 122 -3.94 3.89 -16.41
CA ARG A 122 -4.92 4.63 -17.19
C ARG A 122 -5.57 5.75 -16.35
N PRO A 123 -5.66 6.98 -16.88
CA PRO A 123 -6.25 8.11 -16.14
C PRO A 123 -7.65 7.83 -15.57
N ASN A 124 -8.50 7.13 -16.31
CA ASN A 124 -9.85 6.79 -15.85
C ASN A 124 -9.86 5.84 -14.63
N CYS A 125 -8.83 4.99 -14.46
CA CYS A 125 -8.68 4.19 -13.24
C CYS A 125 -8.29 5.08 -12.05
N ILE A 126 -7.36 6.00 -12.26
CA ILE A 126 -6.91 6.97 -11.26
C ILE A 126 -8.09 7.84 -10.80
N ASP A 127 -8.80 8.47 -11.75
CA ASP A 127 -9.94 9.36 -11.48
C ASP A 127 -11.05 8.63 -10.72
N ALA A 128 -11.42 7.42 -11.16
CA ALA A 128 -12.45 6.63 -10.52
C ALA A 128 -12.05 6.19 -9.10
N THR A 129 -10.76 5.89 -8.87
CA THR A 129 -10.24 5.54 -7.54
C THR A 129 -10.34 6.74 -6.61
N ILE A 130 -9.86 7.92 -7.01
CA ILE A 130 -9.90 9.13 -6.20
C ILE A 130 -11.35 9.52 -5.89
N ALA A 131 -12.23 9.53 -6.90
CA ALA A 131 -13.65 9.84 -6.72
C ALA A 131 -14.34 8.89 -5.72
N MET A 132 -13.99 7.60 -5.74
CA MET A 132 -14.55 6.63 -4.79
C MET A 132 -14.01 6.84 -3.37
N LEU A 133 -12.73 7.19 -3.20
CA LEU A 133 -12.17 7.55 -1.88
C LEU A 133 -12.82 8.81 -1.31
N GLU A 134 -13.16 9.79 -2.17
CA GLU A 134 -13.93 10.99 -1.79
C GLU A 134 -15.36 10.62 -1.37
N GLU A 135 -16.06 9.81 -2.18
CA GLU A 135 -17.43 9.35 -1.90
C GLU A 135 -17.55 8.69 -0.52
N PHE A 136 -16.55 7.89 -0.14
CA PHE A 136 -16.50 7.22 1.16
C PHE A 136 -15.92 8.07 2.30
N GLY A 137 -15.49 9.30 2.02
CA GLY A 137 -14.94 10.22 3.03
C GLY A 137 -13.59 9.77 3.62
N VAL A 138 -12.80 9.01 2.85
CA VAL A 138 -11.52 8.46 3.31
C VAL A 138 -10.29 9.07 2.60
N LEU A 139 -10.48 9.95 1.62
CA LEU A 139 -9.39 10.50 0.81
C LEU A 139 -8.34 11.23 1.66
N GLU A 140 -8.77 12.03 2.65
CA GLU A 140 -7.86 12.81 3.53
C GLU A 140 -6.89 11.93 4.33
N ARG A 141 -7.28 10.69 4.61
CA ARG A 141 -6.45 9.68 5.29
C ARG A 141 -5.85 8.64 4.33
N SER A 142 -5.88 8.92 3.03
CA SER A 142 -5.33 8.07 1.98
C SER A 142 -4.09 8.68 1.35
N VAL A 143 -3.21 7.80 0.88
CA VAL A 143 -2.06 8.13 0.02
C VAL A 143 -2.20 7.30 -1.25
N ILE A 144 -2.15 7.95 -2.41
CA ILE A 144 -2.13 7.27 -3.71
C ILE A 144 -0.69 6.88 -4.03
N ALA A 145 -0.44 5.58 -4.14
CA ALA A 145 0.87 5.04 -4.46
C ALA A 145 0.94 4.53 -5.91
N SER A 146 2.10 4.65 -6.53
CA SER A 146 2.37 4.04 -7.83
C SER A 146 3.87 3.86 -8.06
N PHE A 147 4.25 2.82 -8.80
CA PHE A 147 5.59 2.63 -9.35
C PHE A 147 5.80 3.41 -10.66
N ASP A 148 4.75 4.00 -11.22
CA ASP A 148 4.82 4.81 -12.44
C ASP A 148 4.81 6.32 -12.12
N ALA A 149 5.89 7.01 -12.51
CA ALA A 149 6.03 8.44 -12.25
C ALA A 149 4.99 9.28 -13.01
N GLN A 150 4.56 8.84 -14.20
CA GLN A 150 3.56 9.58 -14.98
C GLN A 150 2.19 9.52 -14.33
N SER A 151 1.82 8.38 -13.74
CA SER A 151 0.60 8.25 -12.94
C SER A 151 0.60 9.19 -11.74
N LEU A 152 1.73 9.30 -11.02
CA LEU A 152 1.85 10.21 -9.88
C LEU A 152 1.83 11.67 -10.32
N LEU A 153 2.50 12.04 -11.40
CA LEU A 153 2.44 13.40 -11.98
C LEU A 153 1.00 13.75 -12.39
N TYR A 154 0.28 12.79 -13.00
CA TYR A 154 -1.13 13.00 -13.33
C TYR A 154 -1.97 13.33 -12.08
N VAL A 155 -1.78 12.58 -10.98
CA VAL A 155 -2.46 12.87 -9.70
C VAL A 155 -2.06 14.25 -9.19
N GLN A 156 -0.77 14.56 -9.15
CA GLN A 156 -0.25 15.83 -8.64
C GLN A 156 -0.73 17.05 -9.45
N ASP A 157 -0.96 16.89 -10.74
CA ASP A 157 -1.39 17.98 -11.63
C ASP A 157 -2.91 18.19 -11.59
N ASN A 158 -3.70 17.11 -11.51
CA ASN A 158 -5.16 17.19 -11.55
C ASN A 158 -5.81 17.20 -10.15
N TYR A 159 -5.13 16.66 -9.13
CA TYR A 159 -5.61 16.52 -7.75
C TYR A 159 -4.55 17.00 -6.75
N PRO A 160 -4.15 18.29 -6.74
CA PRO A 160 -3.00 18.79 -5.96
C PRO A 160 -3.16 18.66 -4.44
N HIS A 161 -4.36 18.36 -3.95
CA HIS A 161 -4.66 18.09 -2.54
C HIS A 161 -4.46 16.62 -2.16
N VAL A 162 -4.29 15.73 -3.13
CA VAL A 162 -4.12 14.29 -2.90
C VAL A 162 -2.66 13.98 -2.60
N LYS A 163 -2.43 13.25 -1.51
CA LYS A 163 -1.09 12.79 -1.14
C LYS A 163 -0.63 11.68 -2.09
N THR A 164 0.61 11.77 -2.56
CA THR A 164 1.19 10.77 -3.45
C THR A 164 2.40 10.09 -2.82
N GLN A 165 2.56 8.79 -3.08
CA GLN A 165 3.73 8.02 -2.71
C GLN A 165 4.34 7.37 -3.95
N GLY A 166 5.64 7.59 -4.13
CA GLY A 166 6.42 6.96 -5.19
C GLY A 166 7.43 5.97 -4.64
N GLN A 167 8.37 5.61 -5.51
CA GLN A 167 9.48 4.73 -5.22
C GLN A 167 10.81 5.47 -5.48
N PRO A 168 11.97 4.95 -5.04
CA PRO A 168 13.26 5.50 -5.45
C PRO A 168 13.39 5.60 -6.97
N PRO A 169 14.08 6.61 -7.52
CA PRO A 169 14.20 6.83 -8.95
C PRO A 169 14.56 5.56 -9.75
N ALA A 170 15.49 4.76 -9.23
CA ALA A 170 15.90 3.51 -9.87
C ALA A 170 14.80 2.41 -9.87
N CYS A 171 13.75 2.57 -9.07
CA CYS A 171 12.64 1.62 -8.93
C CYS A 171 11.39 2.03 -9.70
N MET A 172 11.29 3.31 -10.10
CA MET A 172 10.14 3.81 -10.84
C MET A 172 10.26 3.54 -12.34
N VAL A 173 9.12 3.26 -12.98
CA VAL A 173 8.99 3.31 -14.43
C VAL A 173 8.66 4.75 -14.87
N HIS A 174 9.03 5.11 -16.09
CA HIS A 174 8.85 6.44 -16.67
C HIS A 174 9.29 7.58 -15.72
N TYR A 175 10.39 7.37 -14.96
CA TYR A 175 10.85 8.32 -13.96
C TYR A 175 11.03 9.72 -14.53
N ASP A 176 10.51 10.69 -13.80
CA ASP A 176 10.64 12.12 -14.06
C ASP A 176 10.85 12.80 -12.69
N GLU A 177 11.93 13.56 -12.56
CA GLU A 177 12.33 14.16 -11.26
C GLU A 177 11.28 15.11 -10.67
N ARG A 178 10.41 15.71 -11.51
CA ARG A 178 9.33 16.59 -11.08
C ARG A 178 8.36 15.91 -10.10
N VAL A 179 8.27 14.58 -10.13
CA VAL A 179 7.42 13.83 -9.21
C VAL A 179 7.82 14.05 -7.75
N LEU A 180 9.11 14.33 -7.49
CA LEU A 180 9.62 14.57 -6.14
C LEU A 180 9.17 15.90 -5.53
N ASP A 181 8.85 16.91 -6.36
CA ASP A 181 8.54 18.27 -5.87
C ASP A 181 7.27 18.33 -5.04
N ARG A 182 6.33 17.39 -5.28
CA ARG A 182 5.03 17.33 -4.61
C ARG A 182 4.73 15.95 -4.01
N MET A 183 5.77 15.11 -3.89
CA MET A 183 5.64 13.78 -3.30
C MET A 183 5.46 13.89 -1.78
N TYR A 184 4.42 13.23 -1.25
CA TYR A 184 4.19 13.15 0.18
C TYR A 184 5.10 12.12 0.85
N GLY A 185 5.26 10.95 0.27
CA GLY A 185 6.05 9.85 0.81
C GLY A 185 6.75 9.03 -0.26
N MET A 186 7.77 8.29 0.14
CA MET A 186 8.48 7.34 -0.71
C MET A 186 8.57 5.97 -0.04
N GLY A 187 8.13 4.93 -0.74
CA GLY A 187 8.36 3.55 -0.36
C GLY A 187 9.80 3.13 -0.66
N VAL A 188 10.56 2.70 0.34
CA VAL A 188 11.98 2.36 0.19
C VAL A 188 12.20 0.85 0.35
N PRO A 189 12.60 0.13 -0.73
CA PRO A 189 12.87 -1.30 -0.72
C PRO A 189 14.22 -1.62 -0.06
N VAL A 190 14.21 -2.07 1.20
CA VAL A 190 15.43 -2.28 1.99
C VAL A 190 16.30 -3.47 1.53
N ASN A 191 15.74 -4.39 0.75
CA ASN A 191 16.45 -5.56 0.23
C ASN A 191 16.50 -5.60 -1.30
N SER A 192 16.51 -4.44 -1.93
CA SER A 192 16.53 -4.31 -3.38
C SER A 192 17.95 -4.28 -3.93
N SER A 193 18.19 -4.99 -5.03
CA SER A 193 19.44 -4.86 -5.79
C SER A 193 19.66 -3.45 -6.38
N LYS A 194 18.63 -2.60 -6.37
CA LYS A 194 18.69 -1.21 -6.83
C LYS A 194 19.12 -0.22 -5.73
N LEU A 195 19.09 -0.67 -4.47
CA LEU A 195 19.65 0.02 -3.30
C LEU A 195 20.48 -1.02 -2.53
N PRO A 196 21.68 -1.36 -3.00
CA PRO A 196 22.38 -2.56 -2.55
C PRO A 196 23.06 -2.41 -1.17
N THR A 197 23.32 -1.19 -0.70
CA THR A 197 24.01 -0.95 0.57
C THR A 197 23.18 -0.16 1.56
N ASP A 198 23.53 -0.28 2.84
CA ASP A 198 22.91 0.51 3.90
C ASP A 198 23.22 2.00 3.74
N GLU A 199 24.40 2.33 3.19
CA GLU A 199 24.79 3.70 2.89
C GLU A 199 23.90 4.33 1.83
N ASP A 200 23.51 3.59 0.78
CA ASP A 200 22.57 4.06 -0.25
C ASP A 200 21.20 4.39 0.36
N ILE A 201 20.72 3.53 1.25
CA ILE A 201 19.43 3.71 1.93
C ILE A 201 19.50 4.93 2.87
N LEU A 202 20.56 5.06 3.68
CA LEU A 202 20.74 6.19 4.59
C LEU A 202 20.88 7.51 3.83
N ALA A 203 21.60 7.53 2.71
CA ALA A 203 21.71 8.71 1.85
C ALA A 203 20.36 9.12 1.26
N LEU A 204 19.55 8.12 0.81
CA LEU A 204 18.21 8.36 0.30
C LEU A 204 17.30 8.91 1.40
N VAL A 205 17.24 8.27 2.57
CA VAL A 205 16.40 8.72 3.70
C VAL A 205 16.77 10.13 4.14
N LYS A 206 18.07 10.45 4.20
CA LYS A 206 18.52 11.80 4.50
C LYS A 206 18.01 12.81 3.46
N MET A 207 18.13 12.52 2.18
CA MET A 207 17.62 13.38 1.10
C MET A 207 16.11 13.57 1.19
N LEU A 208 15.35 12.52 1.51
CA LEU A 208 13.89 12.59 1.70
C LEU A 208 13.53 13.51 2.86
N ASN A 209 14.19 13.34 4.00
CA ASN A 209 13.97 14.19 5.18
C ASN A 209 14.29 15.67 4.91
N GLU A 210 15.38 15.96 4.17
CA GLU A 210 15.75 17.33 3.77
C GLU A 210 14.70 17.97 2.85
N ARG A 211 13.94 17.17 2.10
CA ARG A 211 12.82 17.61 1.24
C ARG A 211 11.46 17.58 1.93
N GLY A 212 11.37 17.09 3.16
CA GLY A 212 10.09 16.91 3.86
C GLY A 212 9.24 15.78 3.29
N ILE A 213 9.84 14.80 2.61
CA ILE A 213 9.18 13.61 2.06
C ILE A 213 9.28 12.49 3.09
N GLU A 214 8.17 11.86 3.44
CA GLU A 214 8.18 10.73 4.38
C GLU A 214 8.85 9.49 3.77
N ALA A 215 9.72 8.85 4.55
CA ALA A 215 10.39 7.61 4.14
C ALA A 215 9.70 6.40 4.79
N TRP A 216 9.11 5.51 3.97
CA TRP A 216 8.41 4.29 4.39
C TRP A 216 9.18 3.06 3.94
N GLY A 217 9.69 2.26 4.90
CA GLY A 217 10.48 1.07 4.57
C GLY A 217 9.61 -0.15 4.28
N TYR A 218 10.08 -1.08 3.41
CA TYR A 218 9.44 -2.38 3.19
C TYR A 218 10.42 -3.47 2.75
N HIS A 219 10.24 -4.72 3.16
CA HIS A 219 9.30 -5.24 4.16
C HIS A 219 10.10 -5.64 5.41
N ALA A 220 9.46 -5.57 6.60
CA ALA A 220 10.04 -6.07 7.84
C ALA A 220 9.16 -7.21 8.40
N ASP A 221 9.50 -8.45 8.05
CA ASP A 221 8.75 -9.66 8.41
C ASP A 221 9.41 -10.42 9.58
N ASN A 222 10.38 -9.81 10.26
CA ASN A 222 11.01 -10.33 11.46
C ASN A 222 11.72 -9.21 12.23
N ARG A 223 12.06 -9.49 13.50
CA ARG A 223 12.70 -8.53 14.40
C ARG A 223 13.99 -7.90 13.83
N ALA A 224 14.88 -8.70 13.25
CA ALA A 224 16.16 -8.20 12.72
C ALA A 224 15.93 -7.21 11.54
N ALA A 225 14.98 -7.50 10.66
CA ALA A 225 14.59 -6.59 9.59
C ALA A 225 13.96 -5.31 10.14
N ALA A 226 13.13 -5.40 11.19
CA ALA A 226 12.54 -4.25 11.87
C ALA A 226 13.61 -3.37 12.51
N GLU A 227 14.55 -3.95 13.28
CA GLU A 227 15.68 -3.23 13.90
C GLU A 227 16.53 -2.47 12.87
N ARG A 228 16.84 -3.14 11.75
CA ARG A 228 17.60 -2.50 10.66
C ARG A 228 16.84 -1.31 10.06
N GLN A 229 15.53 -1.47 9.82
CA GLN A 229 14.71 -0.41 9.23
C GLN A 229 14.50 0.78 10.19
N ILE A 230 14.36 0.52 11.48
CA ILE A 230 14.31 1.56 12.51
C ILE A 230 15.57 2.43 12.49
N ASN A 231 16.75 1.80 12.32
CA ASN A 231 18.03 2.50 12.29
C ASN A 231 18.22 3.38 11.04
N PHE A 232 17.47 3.13 9.96
CA PHE A 232 17.48 4.02 8.80
C PHE A 232 16.66 5.30 8.99
N GLY A 233 15.80 5.38 10.02
CA GLY A 233 14.99 6.56 10.30
C GLY A 233 13.71 6.63 9.50
N PHE A 234 13.13 5.48 9.13
CA PHE A 234 11.80 5.44 8.52
C PHE A 234 10.72 5.90 9.49
N THR A 235 9.67 6.51 8.96
CA THR A 235 8.48 6.93 9.73
C THR A 235 7.39 5.86 9.75
N ASN A 236 7.42 4.91 8.79
CA ASN A 236 6.48 3.81 8.65
C ASN A 236 7.20 2.57 8.10
N ILE A 237 6.79 1.40 8.54
CA ILE A 237 7.35 0.12 8.10
C ILE A 237 6.23 -0.80 7.64
N THR A 238 6.36 -1.28 6.40
CA THR A 238 5.42 -2.25 5.82
C THR A 238 5.86 -3.67 6.15
N ALA A 239 4.92 -4.49 6.62
CA ALA A 239 5.14 -5.90 6.91
C ALA A 239 4.12 -6.79 6.20
N ASN A 240 4.58 -7.95 5.71
CA ASN A 240 3.71 -9.02 5.20
C ASN A 240 3.03 -9.76 6.38
N ASP A 241 3.73 -9.87 7.49
CA ASP A 241 3.23 -10.32 8.80
C ASP A 241 3.42 -9.20 9.83
N PRO A 242 2.39 -8.39 10.12
CA PRO A 242 2.53 -7.28 11.05
C PRO A 242 2.70 -7.69 12.52
N ARG A 243 2.41 -8.96 12.88
CA ARG A 243 2.37 -9.41 14.30
C ARG A 243 3.70 -9.20 15.02
N ASP A 244 4.79 -9.67 14.42
CA ASP A 244 6.12 -9.56 15.02
C ASP A 244 6.62 -8.12 15.10
N LEU A 245 6.36 -7.33 14.04
CA LEU A 245 6.71 -5.91 14.00
C LEU A 245 5.94 -5.13 15.09
N ILE A 246 4.63 -5.36 15.21
CA ILE A 246 3.78 -4.72 16.22
C ILE A 246 4.28 -5.07 17.63
N ALA A 247 4.48 -6.37 17.90
CA ALA A 247 4.96 -6.84 19.21
C ALA A 247 6.31 -6.22 19.57
N TYR A 248 7.22 -6.13 18.61
CA TYR A 248 8.52 -5.52 18.82
C TYR A 248 8.45 -4.01 19.07
N LEU A 249 7.67 -3.26 18.30
CA LEU A 249 7.50 -1.82 18.50
C LEU A 249 6.82 -1.49 19.83
N ASP A 250 5.86 -2.34 20.26
CA ASP A 250 5.23 -2.22 21.57
C ASP A 250 6.24 -2.49 22.71
N GLU A 251 7.10 -3.52 22.57
CA GLU A 251 8.16 -3.84 23.53
C GLU A 251 9.12 -2.66 23.76
N ILE A 252 9.54 -2.00 22.69
CA ILE A 252 10.49 -0.88 22.76
C ILE A 252 9.81 0.50 22.93
N GLY A 253 8.49 0.56 23.03
CA GLY A 253 7.72 1.79 23.23
C GLY A 253 7.72 2.76 22.05
N ARG A 254 7.94 2.27 20.82
CA ARG A 254 8.07 3.09 19.61
C ARG A 254 6.90 3.01 18.64
N ARG A 255 5.79 2.40 19.00
CA ARG A 255 4.60 2.33 18.17
C ARG A 255 3.79 3.63 18.23
N VAL A 256 3.26 4.10 17.06
CA VAL A 256 2.27 5.17 16.98
C VAL A 256 0.97 4.72 17.69
N GLY A 257 0.25 5.65 18.29
CA GLY A 257 -1.07 5.38 18.88
C GLY A 257 -1.07 4.67 20.23
N LYS A 258 0.10 4.45 20.85
CA LYS A 258 0.21 3.93 22.23
C LYS A 258 1.04 4.77 23.15
#